data_68e3afa289f08449a636ca18af4e09ff
#
_entry.id   68e3afa289f08449a636ca18af4e09ff
#
_cell.length_a   1.000
_cell.length_b   1.000
_cell.length_c   1.000
_cell.angle_alpha   90.00
_cell.angle_beta   90.00
_cell.angle_gamma   90.00
#
_symmetry.space_group_name_H-M   'P 1'
#
loop_
_entity.id
_entity.type
_entity.pdbx_description
1 polymer ?
#
loop_
_entity_poly.entity_id
_entity_poly.type
_entity_poly.pdbx_seq_one_letter_code
_entity_poly.pdbx_strand_id
1 'polypeptide(L)'
;MRRRAVAGAFDRSYYTRYNEHPPPPVGPMTNNSTSFVGDIPDHYDRGLGPVVFVDYAADMARRVAARGGGRVLEMAAGTGIVSQQLRSLLPASTHLTVTDLNPPMLEVARTKLKSAANVELRPADAMALPFPDAAFDAVACQFGVMFFPDKPKSYREVFRVLAPSGSYVFSVWDAHRYNPFGRIAHEVAGSFFPADPPQFYVVPFAYHRLDAIKEALIDAAFRNIEFAVVALEKKIPDVETFARGVVYGNPLIDQIRERGGVDPDRVVEAVTGALRREFGADGRMPLQAIIVTAVKPG
;
A
#
# COMPACT_ATOMS: atom_id res chain seq x y z
N MET A 1 -34.58 16.18 -20.79
CA MET A 1 -34.20 14.90 -20.18
C MET A 1 -33.54 15.16 -18.83
N ARG A 2 -34.24 14.86 -17.74
CA ARG A 2 -33.79 15.14 -16.35
C ARG A 2 -32.87 14.00 -15.88
N ARG A 3 -31.63 14.30 -15.51
CA ARG A 3 -30.72 13.36 -14.85
C ARG A 3 -31.24 13.12 -13.42
N ARG A 4 -31.64 11.89 -13.14
CA ARG A 4 -31.92 11.44 -11.76
C ARG A 4 -30.57 11.21 -11.03
N ALA A 5 -30.32 11.99 -9.98
CA ALA A 5 -29.27 11.71 -9.00
C ALA A 5 -29.72 10.50 -8.18
N VAL A 6 -28.92 9.45 -8.16
CA VAL A 6 -29.08 8.33 -7.24
C VAL A 6 -28.38 8.73 -5.95
N ALA A 7 -29.14 9.25 -5.00
CA ALA A 7 -28.69 9.47 -3.64
C ALA A 7 -28.78 8.12 -2.90
N GLY A 8 -27.68 7.39 -2.78
CA GLY A 8 -27.55 6.30 -1.84
C GLY A 8 -27.63 6.87 -0.42
N ALA A 9 -28.54 6.32 0.40
CA ALA A 9 -28.70 6.71 1.79
C ALA A 9 -27.44 6.38 2.59
N PHE A 10 -26.65 7.40 2.93
CA PHE A 10 -25.54 7.27 3.87
C PHE A 10 -26.09 7.05 5.28
N ASP A 11 -25.73 5.93 5.89
CA ASP A 11 -26.05 5.66 7.30
C ASP A 11 -25.25 6.60 8.22
N ARG A 12 -25.93 7.64 8.72
CA ARG A 12 -25.35 8.62 9.65
C ARG A 12 -24.98 8.02 11.02
N SER A 13 -25.50 6.86 11.38
CA SER A 13 -25.27 6.25 12.71
C SER A 13 -23.82 5.76 12.88
N TYR A 14 -23.14 5.45 11.76
CA TYR A 14 -21.73 5.05 11.76
C TYR A 14 -20.80 6.25 12.02
N TYR A 15 -21.13 7.43 11.48
CA TYR A 15 -20.37 8.67 11.69
C TYR A 15 -20.29 9.09 13.16
N THR A 16 -21.39 8.91 13.90
CA THR A 16 -21.45 9.28 15.31
C THR A 16 -20.56 8.37 16.18
N ARG A 17 -20.58 7.06 15.95
CA ARG A 17 -19.78 6.10 16.75
C ARG A 17 -18.27 6.21 16.51
N TYR A 18 -17.82 6.52 15.29
CA TYR A 18 -16.39 6.61 14.97
C TYR A 18 -15.74 7.92 15.47
N ASN A 19 -16.52 9.01 15.51
CA ASN A 19 -16.05 10.30 16.06
C ASN A 19 -16.09 10.36 17.60
N GLU A 20 -16.97 9.58 18.23
CA GLU A 20 -17.07 9.51 19.68
C GLU A 20 -16.03 8.56 20.32
N HIS A 21 -15.52 7.60 19.54
CA HIS A 21 -14.51 6.63 20.00
C HIS A 21 -13.44 6.50 18.92
N PRO A 22 -12.41 7.36 18.89
CA PRO A 22 -11.27 7.15 18.01
C PRO A 22 -10.66 5.78 18.34
N PRO A 23 -10.22 5.01 17.33
CA PRO A 23 -9.57 3.73 17.59
C PRO A 23 -8.44 3.95 18.59
N PRO A 24 -8.20 3.00 19.51
CA PRO A 24 -7.11 3.10 20.46
C PRO A 24 -5.81 3.35 19.70
N PRO A 25 -4.86 4.07 20.31
CA PRO A 25 -3.56 4.27 19.70
C PRO A 25 -3.01 2.91 19.31
N VAL A 26 -2.56 2.80 18.04
CA VAL A 26 -1.94 1.57 17.52
C VAL A 26 -0.79 1.25 18.47
N GLY A 27 -0.91 0.17 19.23
CA GLY A 27 0.17 -0.32 20.09
C GLY A 27 1.44 -0.56 19.27
N PRO A 28 2.60 -0.76 19.90
CA PRO A 28 3.83 -1.02 19.17
C PRO A 28 3.57 -2.13 18.16
N MET A 29 3.88 -1.86 16.88
CA MET A 29 3.70 -2.84 15.80
C MET A 29 4.43 -4.12 16.18
N THR A 30 3.70 -5.22 16.26
CA THR A 30 4.35 -6.53 16.42
C THR A 30 5.23 -6.76 15.20
N ASN A 31 6.42 -7.37 15.39
CA ASN A 31 7.38 -7.66 14.31
C ASN A 31 6.76 -8.41 13.10
N ASN A 32 5.56 -8.96 13.25
CA ASN A 32 4.86 -9.77 12.24
C ASN A 32 4.10 -8.94 11.18
N SER A 33 3.77 -7.66 11.42
CA SER A 33 2.97 -6.87 10.46
C SER A 33 3.69 -6.52 9.15
N THR A 34 5.01 -6.73 9.08
CA THR A 34 5.86 -6.43 7.91
C THR A 34 6.46 -7.69 7.29
N SER A 35 6.10 -8.88 7.77
CA SER A 35 6.64 -10.15 7.30
C SER A 35 5.81 -10.71 6.14
N PHE A 36 6.25 -10.48 4.91
CA PHE A 36 5.63 -10.98 3.69
C PHE A 36 6.43 -12.16 3.13
N VAL A 37 6.33 -13.31 3.79
CA VAL A 37 7.14 -14.51 3.53
C VAL A 37 6.27 -15.73 3.20
N GLY A 38 6.88 -16.88 2.88
CA GLY A 38 6.17 -18.10 2.51
C GLY A 38 5.37 -17.92 1.22
N ASP A 39 4.09 -18.31 1.24
CA ASP A 39 3.18 -18.24 0.09
C ASP A 39 2.47 -16.88 -0.03
N ILE A 40 2.70 -15.96 0.93
CA ILE A 40 2.09 -14.61 0.92
C ILE A 40 2.33 -13.87 -0.38
N PRO A 41 3.57 -13.79 -0.95
CA PRO A 41 3.82 -13.07 -2.19
C PRO A 41 2.98 -13.52 -3.37
N ASP A 42 2.75 -14.81 -3.54
CA ASP A 42 1.93 -15.36 -4.63
C ASP A 42 0.46 -14.97 -4.48
N HIS A 43 -0.10 -15.10 -3.29
CA HIS A 43 -1.48 -14.70 -3.00
C HIS A 43 -1.67 -13.19 -3.10
N TYR A 44 -0.70 -12.40 -2.65
CA TYR A 44 -0.66 -10.95 -2.81
C TYR A 44 -0.71 -10.55 -4.29
N ASP A 45 0.17 -11.13 -5.08
CA ASP A 45 0.32 -10.78 -6.49
C ASP A 45 -0.91 -11.14 -7.32
N ARG A 46 -1.45 -12.33 -7.13
CA ARG A 46 -2.60 -12.84 -7.89
C ARG A 46 -3.94 -12.29 -7.41
N GLY A 47 -4.12 -12.18 -6.09
CA GLY A 47 -5.39 -11.80 -5.50
C GLY A 47 -5.56 -10.29 -5.32
N LEU A 48 -4.56 -9.61 -4.76
CA LEU A 48 -4.63 -8.18 -4.47
C LEU A 48 -4.14 -7.33 -5.64
N GLY A 49 -3.04 -7.72 -6.28
CA GLY A 49 -2.36 -6.94 -7.31
C GLY A 49 -3.30 -6.34 -8.36
N PRO A 50 -4.09 -7.14 -9.08
CA PRO A 50 -4.96 -6.66 -10.16
C PRO A 50 -6.11 -5.77 -9.70
N VAL A 51 -6.55 -5.94 -8.45
CA VAL A 51 -7.75 -5.27 -7.94
C VAL A 51 -7.39 -3.96 -7.23
N VAL A 52 -6.41 -3.99 -6.32
CA VAL A 52 -6.17 -2.83 -5.44
C VAL A 52 -4.88 -2.05 -5.75
N PHE A 53 -3.93 -2.61 -6.54
CA PHE A 53 -2.62 -1.96 -6.70
C PHE A 53 -2.32 -1.45 -8.10
N VAL A 54 -2.74 -2.15 -9.16
CA VAL A 54 -2.25 -1.91 -10.52
C VAL A 54 -2.55 -0.50 -11.05
N ASP A 55 -3.72 0.07 -10.77
CA ASP A 55 -4.10 1.39 -11.27
C ASP A 55 -3.34 2.50 -10.54
N TYR A 56 -3.14 2.34 -9.22
CA TYR A 56 -2.29 3.24 -8.44
C TYR A 56 -0.83 3.15 -8.86
N ALA A 57 -0.35 1.95 -9.24
CA ALA A 57 0.99 1.76 -9.77
C ALA A 57 1.20 2.51 -11.10
N ALA A 58 0.21 2.49 -11.98
CA ALA A 58 0.25 3.28 -13.20
C ALA A 58 0.24 4.79 -12.95
N ASP A 59 -0.52 5.26 -11.94
CA ASP A 59 -0.50 6.67 -11.53
C ASP A 59 0.83 7.07 -10.90
N MET A 60 1.36 6.24 -9.98
CA MET A 60 2.67 6.43 -9.37
C MET A 60 3.78 6.54 -10.41
N ALA A 61 3.81 5.62 -11.36
CA ALA A 61 4.84 5.59 -12.40
C ALA A 61 4.78 6.82 -13.32
N ARG A 62 3.56 7.32 -13.66
CA ARG A 62 3.41 8.57 -14.40
C ARG A 62 3.95 9.77 -13.63
N ARG A 63 3.67 9.87 -12.34
CA ARG A 63 4.17 10.97 -11.49
C ARG A 63 5.68 10.96 -11.38
N VAL A 64 6.29 9.79 -11.20
CA VAL A 64 7.76 9.64 -11.16
C VAL A 64 8.37 9.98 -12.51
N ALA A 65 7.83 9.44 -13.61
CA ALA A 65 8.35 9.71 -14.96
C ALA A 65 8.27 11.21 -15.34
N ALA A 66 7.22 11.91 -14.91
CA ALA A 66 7.05 13.34 -15.15
C ALA A 66 8.11 14.21 -14.43
N ARG A 67 8.78 13.69 -13.41
CA ARG A 67 9.87 14.39 -12.70
C ARG A 67 11.22 14.25 -13.41
N GLY A 68 11.35 13.29 -14.33
CA GLY A 68 12.59 12.99 -15.01
C GLY A 68 13.60 12.30 -14.08
N GLY A 69 14.84 12.20 -14.56
CA GLY A 69 15.96 11.63 -13.81
C GLY A 69 16.54 10.37 -14.43
N GLY A 70 17.83 10.19 -14.22
CA GLY A 70 18.58 9.03 -14.71
C GLY A 70 18.66 7.87 -13.70
N ARG A 71 18.37 8.14 -12.42
CA ARG A 71 18.51 7.18 -11.31
C ARG A 71 17.26 7.21 -10.44
N VAL A 72 16.50 6.14 -10.46
CA VAL A 72 15.25 6.01 -9.72
C VAL A 72 15.37 4.87 -8.71
N LEU A 73 14.97 5.12 -7.46
CA LEU A 73 14.84 4.11 -6.42
C LEU A 73 13.34 3.82 -6.20
N GLU A 74 12.98 2.56 -6.21
CA GLU A 74 11.70 2.08 -5.66
C GLU A 74 11.93 1.38 -4.34
N MET A 75 11.26 1.86 -3.28
CA MET A 75 11.29 1.28 -1.94
C MET A 75 10.01 0.50 -1.66
N ALA A 76 10.11 -0.58 -0.89
CA ALA A 76 8.99 -1.45 -0.57
C ALA A 76 8.25 -1.89 -1.84
N ALA A 77 9.01 -2.35 -2.84
CA ALA A 77 8.51 -2.65 -4.18
C ALA A 77 7.56 -3.87 -4.21
N GLY A 78 7.57 -4.68 -3.15
CA GLY A 78 6.76 -5.89 -3.08
C GLY A 78 7.04 -6.81 -4.26
N THR A 79 5.98 -7.25 -4.92
CA THR A 79 6.07 -8.15 -6.09
C THR A 79 6.38 -7.41 -7.41
N GLY A 80 6.80 -6.14 -7.38
CA GLY A 80 7.26 -5.40 -8.54
C GLY A 80 6.16 -4.85 -9.45
N ILE A 81 4.95 -4.61 -8.92
CA ILE A 81 3.83 -4.07 -9.70
C ILE A 81 4.16 -2.64 -10.19
N VAL A 82 4.68 -1.79 -9.31
CA VAL A 82 5.12 -0.43 -9.69
C VAL A 82 6.38 -0.48 -10.53
N SER A 83 7.32 -1.37 -10.20
CA SER A 83 8.57 -1.55 -10.97
C SER A 83 8.32 -1.80 -12.45
N GLN A 84 7.34 -2.65 -12.79
CA GLN A 84 6.94 -2.92 -14.18
C GLN A 84 6.42 -1.65 -14.87
N GLN A 85 5.57 -0.88 -14.19
CA GLN A 85 5.03 0.38 -14.71
C GLN A 85 6.13 1.43 -14.88
N LEU A 86 7.01 1.57 -13.89
CA LEU A 86 8.18 2.45 -13.97
C LEU A 86 9.05 2.08 -15.16
N ARG A 87 9.39 0.79 -15.32
CA ARG A 87 10.26 0.38 -16.41
C ARG A 87 9.66 0.65 -17.79
N SER A 88 8.32 0.54 -17.92
CA SER A 88 7.63 0.79 -19.19
C SER A 88 7.57 2.28 -19.56
N LEU A 89 7.59 3.19 -18.58
CA LEU A 89 7.43 4.63 -18.80
C LEU A 89 8.76 5.41 -18.76
N LEU A 90 9.73 4.93 -17.98
CA LEU A 90 11.02 5.59 -17.87
C LEU A 90 11.88 5.35 -19.13
N PRO A 91 12.73 6.31 -19.52
CA PRO A 91 13.71 6.10 -20.60
C PRO A 91 14.54 4.84 -20.38
N ALA A 92 14.91 4.15 -21.46
CA ALA A 92 15.74 2.94 -21.37
C ALA A 92 17.09 3.18 -20.69
N SER A 93 17.61 4.42 -20.75
CA SER A 93 18.86 4.83 -20.08
C SER A 93 18.70 5.05 -18.56
N THR A 94 17.48 5.15 -18.05
CA THR A 94 17.25 5.33 -16.61
C THR A 94 17.61 4.05 -15.86
N HIS A 95 18.45 4.18 -14.84
CA HIS A 95 18.75 3.09 -13.90
C HIS A 95 17.65 3.02 -12.82
N LEU A 96 16.99 1.87 -12.73
CA LEU A 96 15.95 1.59 -11.75
C LEU A 96 16.47 0.62 -10.68
N THR A 97 16.60 1.10 -9.45
CA THR A 97 16.92 0.25 -8.29
C THR A 97 15.63 -0.10 -7.56
N VAL A 98 15.34 -1.38 -7.44
CA VAL A 98 14.11 -1.93 -6.85
C VAL A 98 14.46 -2.59 -5.52
N THR A 99 13.85 -2.12 -4.43
CA THR A 99 14.17 -2.63 -3.09
C THR A 99 12.93 -3.02 -2.30
N ASP A 100 13.06 -4.05 -1.48
CA ASP A 100 12.09 -4.46 -0.47
C ASP A 100 12.82 -5.04 0.74
N LEU A 101 12.17 -5.00 1.90
CA LEU A 101 12.70 -5.63 3.11
C LEU A 101 12.63 -7.16 3.03
N ASN A 102 11.65 -7.71 2.30
CA ASN A 102 11.34 -9.13 2.23
C ASN A 102 11.88 -9.75 0.93
N PRO A 103 12.97 -10.55 0.97
CA PRO A 103 13.52 -11.18 -0.23
C PRO A 103 12.52 -12.02 -1.04
N PRO A 104 11.56 -12.77 -0.44
CA PRO A 104 10.58 -13.52 -1.21
C PRO A 104 9.69 -12.65 -2.12
N MET A 105 9.38 -11.41 -1.70
CA MET A 105 8.67 -10.44 -2.56
C MET A 105 9.52 -10.08 -3.78
N LEU A 106 10.82 -9.84 -3.59
CA LEU A 106 11.75 -9.50 -4.68
C LEU A 106 11.95 -10.67 -5.66
N GLU A 107 11.82 -11.91 -5.25
CA GLU A 107 11.90 -13.06 -6.17
C GLU A 107 10.74 -13.03 -7.16
N VAL A 108 9.52 -12.70 -6.73
CA VAL A 108 8.38 -12.50 -7.64
C VAL A 108 8.64 -11.30 -8.57
N ALA A 109 9.12 -10.18 -8.03
CA ALA A 109 9.48 -9.01 -8.84
C ALA A 109 10.57 -9.35 -9.88
N ARG A 110 11.57 -10.14 -9.51
CA ARG A 110 12.65 -10.59 -10.40
C ARG A 110 12.11 -11.36 -11.62
N THR A 111 11.11 -12.23 -11.41
CA THR A 111 10.51 -12.97 -12.53
C THR A 111 9.84 -12.05 -13.54
N LYS A 112 9.22 -10.98 -13.07
CA LYS A 112 8.53 -9.98 -13.89
C LYS A 112 9.50 -9.06 -14.65
N LEU A 113 10.67 -8.80 -14.06
CA LEU A 113 11.67 -7.84 -14.57
C LEU A 113 12.87 -8.51 -15.24
N LYS A 114 12.86 -9.84 -15.41
CA LYS A 114 14.01 -10.63 -15.92
C LYS A 114 14.58 -10.16 -17.25
N SER A 115 13.76 -9.54 -18.11
CA SER A 115 14.15 -9.04 -19.43
C SER A 115 14.33 -7.52 -19.46
N ALA A 116 14.19 -6.85 -18.30
CA ALA A 116 14.28 -5.40 -18.22
C ALA A 116 15.73 -4.94 -18.12
N ALA A 117 16.13 -4.04 -19.02
CA ALA A 117 17.46 -3.44 -18.98
C ALA A 117 17.57 -2.38 -17.87
N ASN A 118 18.77 -2.20 -17.32
CA ASN A 118 19.08 -1.19 -16.31
C ASN A 118 18.19 -1.26 -15.06
N VAL A 119 17.90 -2.48 -14.61
CA VAL A 119 17.15 -2.75 -13.37
C VAL A 119 18.01 -3.56 -12.40
N GLU A 120 18.17 -3.06 -11.18
CA GLU A 120 18.84 -3.75 -10.08
C GLU A 120 17.80 -4.07 -8.99
N LEU A 121 17.75 -5.33 -8.51
CA LEU A 121 16.91 -5.73 -7.37
C LEU A 121 17.80 -6.14 -6.19
N ARG A 122 17.57 -5.53 -5.03
CA ARG A 122 18.31 -5.85 -3.80
C ARG A 122 17.47 -5.62 -2.54
N PRO A 123 17.64 -6.44 -1.48
CA PRO A 123 17.02 -6.19 -0.19
C PRO A 123 17.51 -4.87 0.42
N ALA A 124 16.61 -4.10 1.03
CA ALA A 124 16.96 -2.91 1.78
C ALA A 124 15.91 -2.58 2.85
N ASP A 125 16.39 -2.08 3.99
CA ASP A 125 15.57 -1.48 5.02
C ASP A 125 15.37 0.02 4.72
N ALA A 126 14.12 0.45 4.66
CA ALA A 126 13.77 1.85 4.40
C ALA A 126 14.29 2.82 5.49
N MET A 127 14.58 2.35 6.70
CA MET A 127 15.15 3.13 7.79
C MET A 127 16.70 3.12 7.81
N ALA A 128 17.36 2.41 6.86
CA ALA A 128 18.81 2.33 6.73
C ALA A 128 19.18 1.98 5.29
N LEU A 129 18.94 2.89 4.37
CA LEU A 129 19.15 2.67 2.94
C LEU A 129 20.65 2.48 2.61
N PRO A 130 21.04 1.34 2.01
CA PRO A 130 22.45 1.01 1.76
C PRO A 130 22.98 1.72 0.49
N PHE A 131 22.72 3.02 0.39
CA PHE A 131 23.12 3.86 -0.74
C PHE A 131 23.84 5.13 -0.23
N PRO A 132 24.76 5.69 -1.01
CA PRO A 132 25.40 6.96 -0.68
C PRO A 132 24.40 8.13 -0.75
N ASP A 133 24.82 9.27 -0.19
CA ASP A 133 24.07 10.51 -0.30
C ASP A 133 23.93 10.94 -1.76
N ALA A 134 22.82 11.56 -2.11
CA ALA A 134 22.53 12.09 -3.44
C ALA A 134 22.63 11.05 -4.59
N ALA A 135 22.34 9.79 -4.29
CA ALA A 135 22.44 8.68 -5.24
C ALA A 135 21.29 8.65 -6.27
N PHE A 136 20.12 9.23 -5.96
CA PHE A 136 18.92 9.11 -6.77
C PHE A 136 18.29 10.46 -7.11
N ASP A 137 17.72 10.55 -8.30
CA ASP A 137 17.01 11.73 -8.78
C ASP A 137 15.52 11.68 -8.40
N ALA A 138 14.98 10.45 -8.23
CA ALA A 138 13.64 10.24 -7.71
C ALA A 138 13.56 8.97 -6.85
N VAL A 139 12.68 9.00 -5.85
CA VAL A 139 12.33 7.85 -5.01
C VAL A 139 10.83 7.62 -5.07
N ALA A 140 10.41 6.37 -5.28
CA ALA A 140 9.02 5.92 -5.29
C ALA A 140 8.76 4.95 -4.13
N CYS A 141 7.56 5.02 -3.50
CA CYS A 141 7.13 4.05 -2.49
C CYS A 141 5.61 3.93 -2.50
N GLN A 142 5.07 2.88 -3.14
CA GLN A 142 3.63 2.65 -3.15
C GLN A 142 3.20 1.79 -1.96
N PHE A 143 2.32 2.32 -1.10
CA PHE A 143 1.72 1.61 0.02
C PHE A 143 2.71 0.92 0.99
N GLY A 144 3.96 1.40 1.05
CA GLY A 144 4.99 0.88 1.95
C GLY A 144 5.12 1.70 3.24
N VAL A 145 5.09 3.04 3.15
CA VAL A 145 5.38 3.97 4.27
C VAL A 145 4.56 3.68 5.52
N MET A 146 3.30 3.29 5.37
CA MET A 146 2.40 3.02 6.50
C MET A 146 2.89 1.86 7.40
N PHE A 147 3.70 0.96 6.85
CA PHE A 147 4.30 -0.17 7.57
C PHE A 147 5.64 0.14 8.24
N PHE A 148 6.27 1.28 7.93
CA PHE A 148 7.57 1.61 8.52
C PHE A 148 7.42 1.92 10.01
N PRO A 149 8.20 1.28 10.89
CA PRO A 149 8.10 1.50 12.34
C PRO A 149 8.52 2.92 12.75
N ASP A 150 9.54 3.49 12.08
CA ASP A 150 10.00 4.87 12.27
C ASP A 150 9.91 5.64 10.94
N LYS A 151 8.73 6.18 10.66
CA LYS A 151 8.46 6.96 9.44
C LYS A 151 9.33 8.21 9.32
N PRO A 152 9.53 9.02 10.38
CA PRO A 152 10.47 10.15 10.35
C PRO A 152 11.90 9.73 9.97
N LYS A 153 12.38 8.59 10.47
CA LYS A 153 13.71 8.08 10.10
C LYS A 153 13.76 7.69 8.62
N SER A 154 12.74 7.02 8.10
CA SER A 154 12.68 6.67 6.67
C SER A 154 12.66 7.92 5.78
N TYR A 155 11.95 8.99 6.18
CA TYR A 155 11.95 10.25 5.43
C TYR A 155 13.33 10.92 5.41
N ARG A 156 14.07 10.88 6.52
CA ARG A 156 15.46 11.38 6.56
C ARG A 156 16.39 10.56 5.66
N GLU A 157 16.21 9.23 5.61
CA GLU A 157 16.99 8.37 4.72
C GLU A 157 16.68 8.66 3.24
N VAL A 158 15.39 8.82 2.88
CA VAL A 158 15.00 9.22 1.53
C VAL A 158 15.58 10.59 1.19
N PHE A 159 15.51 11.57 2.10
CA PHE A 159 16.10 12.89 1.90
C PHE A 159 17.62 12.81 1.69
N ARG A 160 18.31 11.98 2.45
CA ARG A 160 19.76 11.77 2.32
C ARG A 160 20.14 11.23 0.95
N VAL A 161 19.47 10.16 0.50
CA VAL A 161 19.81 9.50 -0.77
C VAL A 161 19.32 10.25 -2.01
N LEU A 162 18.38 11.20 -1.89
CA LEU A 162 17.97 12.05 -2.99
C LEU A 162 19.04 13.08 -3.35
N ALA A 163 19.27 13.27 -4.63
CA ALA A 163 20.05 14.39 -5.17
C ALA A 163 19.34 15.73 -4.88
N PRO A 164 20.05 16.86 -4.89
CA PRO A 164 19.43 18.20 -4.88
C PRO A 164 18.37 18.30 -5.99
N SER A 165 17.23 18.91 -5.68
CA SER A 165 16.04 18.98 -6.53
C SER A 165 15.37 17.62 -6.84
N GLY A 166 15.85 16.53 -6.27
CA GLY A 166 15.25 15.20 -6.38
C GLY A 166 13.87 15.12 -5.70
N SER A 167 13.04 14.20 -6.16
CA SER A 167 11.65 14.08 -5.72
C SER A 167 11.37 12.74 -5.03
N TYR A 168 10.56 12.79 -3.98
CA TYR A 168 9.96 11.63 -3.33
C TYR A 168 8.47 11.56 -3.66
N VAL A 169 8.03 10.44 -4.25
CA VAL A 169 6.62 10.17 -4.55
C VAL A 169 6.20 8.92 -3.80
N PHE A 170 5.23 9.02 -2.92
CA PHE A 170 4.71 7.85 -2.22
C PHE A 170 3.20 7.87 -2.09
N SER A 171 2.61 6.72 -1.81
CA SER A 171 1.19 6.60 -1.55
C SER A 171 0.90 5.88 -0.23
N VAL A 172 -0.21 6.27 0.38
CA VAL A 172 -0.80 5.60 1.53
C VAL A 172 -2.30 5.41 1.28
N TRP A 173 -2.90 4.38 1.91
CA TRP A 173 -4.35 4.26 1.89
C TRP A 173 -4.99 5.40 2.68
N ASP A 174 -6.12 5.90 2.20
CA ASP A 174 -7.02 6.72 3.01
C ASP A 174 -7.81 5.83 3.99
N ALA A 175 -8.56 6.43 4.88
CA ALA A 175 -9.29 5.75 5.96
C ALA A 175 -10.18 4.58 5.46
N HIS A 176 -10.45 3.63 6.33
CA HIS A 176 -11.32 2.46 6.08
C HIS A 176 -12.68 2.81 5.44
N ARG A 177 -13.27 3.98 5.77
CA ARG A 177 -14.53 4.42 5.20
C ARG A 177 -14.50 4.60 3.68
N TYR A 178 -13.32 4.84 3.12
CA TYR A 178 -13.10 4.98 1.67
C TYR A 178 -12.56 3.70 1.03
N ASN A 179 -12.21 2.71 1.85
CA ASN A 179 -11.59 1.45 1.44
C ASN A 179 -12.32 0.28 2.13
N PRO A 180 -13.60 0.04 1.77
CA PRO A 180 -14.44 -0.90 2.51
C PRO A 180 -13.93 -2.34 2.50
N PHE A 181 -13.11 -2.75 1.54
CA PHE A 181 -12.51 -4.09 1.56
C PHE A 181 -11.65 -4.33 2.81
N GLY A 182 -10.86 -3.31 3.22
CA GLY A 182 -10.02 -3.40 4.42
C GLY A 182 -10.85 -3.46 5.70
N ARG A 183 -11.95 -2.67 5.76
CA ARG A 183 -12.92 -2.73 6.85
C ARG A 183 -13.60 -4.11 6.94
N ILE A 184 -14.10 -4.62 5.81
CA ILE A 184 -14.73 -5.94 5.74
C ILE A 184 -13.75 -7.03 6.20
N ALA A 185 -12.51 -7.00 5.72
CA ALA A 185 -11.49 -7.96 6.11
C ALA A 185 -11.22 -7.93 7.63
N HIS A 186 -11.09 -6.73 8.20
CA HIS A 186 -10.88 -6.55 9.64
C HIS A 186 -12.06 -7.06 10.47
N GLU A 187 -13.28 -6.64 10.13
CA GLU A 187 -14.50 -7.02 10.86
C GLU A 187 -14.77 -8.52 10.77
N VAL A 188 -14.66 -9.10 9.56
CA VAL A 188 -14.91 -10.54 9.35
C VAL A 188 -13.87 -11.39 10.06
N ALA A 189 -12.57 -11.10 9.89
CA ALA A 189 -11.53 -11.84 10.60
C ALA A 189 -11.69 -11.71 12.13
N GLY A 190 -11.99 -10.50 12.61
CA GLY A 190 -12.24 -10.25 14.05
C GLY A 190 -13.40 -11.05 14.62
N SER A 191 -14.45 -11.32 13.84
CA SER A 191 -15.62 -12.08 14.29
C SER A 191 -15.31 -13.55 14.65
N PHE A 192 -14.23 -14.11 14.09
CA PHE A 192 -13.75 -15.45 14.44
C PHE A 192 -12.93 -15.48 15.74
N PHE A 193 -12.42 -14.33 16.18
CA PHE A 193 -11.54 -14.19 17.34
C PHE A 193 -12.01 -13.04 18.26
N PRO A 194 -13.19 -13.14 18.86
CA PRO A 194 -13.80 -12.01 19.61
C PRO A 194 -13.00 -11.57 20.83
N ALA A 195 -12.21 -12.46 21.45
CA ALA A 195 -11.37 -12.14 22.60
C ALA A 195 -10.02 -11.51 22.21
N ASP A 196 -9.50 -11.81 21.02
CA ASP A 196 -8.21 -11.32 20.51
C ASP A 196 -8.28 -11.17 18.98
N PRO A 197 -8.94 -10.14 18.45
CA PRO A 197 -9.11 -9.97 17.00
C PRO A 197 -7.77 -9.67 16.29
N PRO A 198 -7.55 -10.23 15.09
CA PRO A 198 -6.40 -9.88 14.25
C PRO A 198 -6.36 -8.38 13.95
N GLN A 199 -5.17 -7.77 14.01
CA GLN A 199 -5.01 -6.31 13.88
C GLN A 199 -4.34 -5.88 12.58
N PHE A 200 -3.98 -6.79 11.68
CA PHE A 200 -3.25 -6.44 10.46
C PHE A 200 -3.91 -5.29 9.69
N TYR A 201 -5.21 -5.36 9.44
CA TYR A 201 -5.91 -4.35 8.64
C TYR A 201 -6.11 -2.99 9.33
N VAL A 202 -5.73 -2.82 10.59
CA VAL A 202 -5.64 -1.51 11.22
C VAL A 202 -4.42 -0.74 10.69
N VAL A 203 -3.28 -1.42 10.52
CA VAL A 203 -2.00 -0.81 10.17
C VAL A 203 -2.02 -0.04 8.83
N PRO A 204 -2.43 -0.64 7.68
CA PRO A 204 -2.38 0.06 6.38
C PRO A 204 -3.31 1.26 6.29
N PHE A 205 -4.35 1.36 7.13
CA PHE A 205 -5.33 2.45 7.08
C PHE A 205 -5.17 3.47 8.21
N ALA A 206 -4.16 3.33 9.09
CA ALA A 206 -3.93 4.24 10.20
C ALA A 206 -3.15 5.51 9.82
N TYR A 207 -2.37 5.47 8.72
CA TYR A 207 -1.45 6.56 8.35
C TYR A 207 -2.00 7.41 7.20
N HIS A 208 -3.16 8.05 7.41
CA HIS A 208 -3.87 8.84 6.39
C HIS A 208 -4.02 10.33 6.75
N ARG A 209 -3.53 10.78 7.90
CA ARG A 209 -3.66 12.18 8.33
C ARG A 209 -2.65 13.05 7.61
N LEU A 210 -3.16 13.96 6.75
CA LEU A 210 -2.33 14.82 5.90
C LEU A 210 -1.44 15.77 6.71
N ASP A 211 -1.95 16.30 7.83
CA ASP A 211 -1.21 17.17 8.75
C ASP A 211 0.03 16.45 9.30
N ALA A 212 -0.14 15.24 9.83
CA ALA A 212 0.95 14.46 10.39
C ALA A 212 2.00 14.06 9.34
N ILE A 213 1.56 13.69 8.14
CA ILE A 213 2.46 13.39 7.01
C ILE A 213 3.25 14.64 6.61
N LYS A 214 2.57 15.78 6.48
CA LYS A 214 3.18 17.05 6.10
C LYS A 214 4.24 17.49 7.11
N GLU A 215 3.90 17.47 8.41
CA GLU A 215 4.82 17.85 9.48
C GLU A 215 6.07 16.96 9.46
N ALA A 216 5.92 15.65 9.39
CA ALA A 216 7.04 14.71 9.33
C ALA A 216 7.96 14.92 8.11
N LEU A 217 7.40 15.31 6.95
CA LEU A 217 8.17 15.63 5.75
C LEU A 217 8.92 16.98 5.91
N ILE A 218 8.27 18.00 6.52
CA ILE A 218 8.90 19.29 6.81
C ILE A 218 10.08 19.10 7.77
N ASP A 219 9.90 18.30 8.80
CA ASP A 219 10.95 17.96 9.79
C ASP A 219 12.12 17.21 9.15
N ALA A 220 11.85 16.42 8.11
CA ALA A 220 12.87 15.79 7.27
C ALA A 220 13.46 16.74 6.19
N ALA A 221 13.17 18.04 6.25
CA ALA A 221 13.64 19.11 5.38
C ALA A 221 13.09 19.11 3.93
N PHE A 222 12.10 18.31 3.62
CA PHE A 222 11.40 18.38 2.33
C PHE A 222 10.64 19.70 2.15
N ARG A 223 10.48 20.12 0.89
CA ARG A 223 9.69 21.28 0.47
C ARG A 223 8.76 20.92 -0.68
N ASN A 224 7.93 21.85 -1.14
CA ASN A 224 6.99 21.65 -2.25
C ASN A 224 6.18 20.35 -2.07
N ILE A 225 5.58 20.21 -0.88
CA ILE A 225 4.81 19.03 -0.52
C ILE A 225 3.41 19.14 -1.10
N GLU A 226 3.05 18.23 -1.99
CA GLU A 226 1.77 18.16 -2.68
C GLU A 226 1.03 16.90 -2.26
N PHE A 227 -0.28 17.01 -2.05
CA PHE A 227 -1.17 15.89 -1.78
C PHE A 227 -2.21 15.76 -2.87
N ALA A 228 -2.42 14.55 -3.37
CA ALA A 228 -3.49 14.23 -4.29
C ALA A 228 -4.31 13.07 -3.73
N VAL A 229 -5.60 13.29 -3.51
CA VAL A 229 -6.55 12.23 -3.16
C VAL A 229 -7.05 11.61 -4.45
N VAL A 230 -6.76 10.33 -4.64
CA VAL A 230 -7.12 9.57 -5.84
C VAL A 230 -8.17 8.53 -5.48
N ALA A 231 -9.40 8.80 -5.89
CA ALA A 231 -10.52 7.88 -5.74
C ALA A 231 -10.69 7.05 -7.03
N LEU A 232 -10.86 5.75 -6.86
CA LEU A 232 -11.12 4.80 -7.95
C LEU A 232 -12.38 3.99 -7.63
N GLU A 233 -12.99 3.45 -8.67
CA GLU A 233 -14.01 2.41 -8.58
C GLU A 233 -13.52 1.20 -9.37
N LYS A 234 -13.29 0.09 -8.68
CA LYS A 234 -12.73 -1.13 -9.26
C LYS A 234 -13.76 -2.24 -9.32
N LYS A 235 -13.83 -2.89 -10.48
CA LYS A 235 -14.53 -4.17 -10.57
C LYS A 235 -13.66 -5.27 -9.97
N ILE A 236 -14.26 -6.14 -9.16
CA ILE A 236 -13.64 -7.37 -8.66
C ILE A 236 -14.00 -8.49 -9.65
N PRO A 237 -13.08 -8.92 -10.52
CA PRO A 237 -13.42 -9.90 -11.57
C PRO A 237 -13.76 -11.28 -10.99
N ASP A 238 -13.05 -11.67 -9.94
CA ASP A 238 -13.21 -12.92 -9.21
C ASP A 238 -13.13 -12.63 -7.70
N VAL A 239 -14.30 -12.65 -7.06
CA VAL A 239 -14.43 -12.32 -5.63
C VAL A 239 -13.74 -13.35 -4.74
N GLU A 240 -13.70 -14.62 -5.14
CA GLU A 240 -13.06 -15.68 -4.35
C GLU A 240 -11.54 -15.55 -4.39
N THR A 241 -10.96 -15.35 -5.57
CA THR A 241 -9.52 -15.09 -5.71
C THR A 241 -9.13 -13.81 -4.97
N PHE A 242 -9.94 -12.75 -5.02
CA PHE A 242 -9.69 -11.53 -4.28
C PHE A 242 -9.77 -11.75 -2.76
N ALA A 243 -10.81 -12.43 -2.25
CA ALA A 243 -10.96 -12.77 -0.84
C ALA A 243 -9.78 -13.62 -0.34
N ARG A 244 -9.33 -14.59 -1.15
CA ARG A 244 -8.13 -15.38 -0.84
C ARG A 244 -6.89 -14.49 -0.75
N GLY A 245 -6.72 -13.54 -1.66
CA GLY A 245 -5.67 -12.51 -1.59
C GLY A 245 -5.77 -11.65 -0.32
N VAL A 246 -6.98 -11.28 0.08
CA VAL A 246 -7.25 -10.51 1.31
C VAL A 246 -6.85 -11.29 2.56
N VAL A 247 -7.02 -12.60 2.61
CA VAL A 247 -6.68 -13.42 3.79
C VAL A 247 -5.25 -13.94 3.74
N TYR A 248 -4.82 -14.54 2.63
CA TYR A 248 -3.53 -15.20 2.49
C TYR A 248 -2.41 -14.31 1.92
N GLY A 249 -2.76 -13.20 1.28
CA GLY A 249 -1.80 -12.31 0.61
C GLY A 249 -1.13 -11.27 1.52
N ASN A 250 -1.23 -11.42 2.83
CA ASN A 250 -0.64 -10.50 3.79
C ASN A 250 -0.53 -11.15 5.19
N PRO A 251 0.14 -10.52 6.17
CA PRO A 251 0.35 -11.08 7.51
C PRO A 251 -0.92 -11.42 8.32
N LEU A 252 -2.12 -11.13 7.83
CA LEU A 252 -3.37 -11.60 8.46
C LEU A 252 -3.38 -13.12 8.58
N ILE A 253 -2.86 -13.86 7.57
CA ILE A 253 -2.81 -15.32 7.61
C ILE A 253 -2.02 -15.84 8.80
N ASP A 254 -0.89 -15.21 9.10
CA ASP A 254 -0.06 -15.62 10.24
C ASP A 254 -0.76 -15.30 11.56
N GLN A 255 -1.44 -14.14 11.65
CA GLN A 255 -2.24 -13.79 12.82
C GLN A 255 -3.41 -14.76 13.07
N ILE A 256 -4.03 -15.29 12.00
CA ILE A 256 -5.07 -16.33 12.10
C ILE A 256 -4.46 -17.65 12.57
N ARG A 257 -3.35 -18.09 11.98
CA ARG A 257 -2.66 -19.34 12.33
C ARG A 257 -2.14 -19.35 13.75
N GLU A 258 -1.55 -18.24 14.22
CA GLU A 258 -1.03 -18.08 15.58
C GLU A 258 -2.13 -18.23 16.64
N ARG A 259 -3.36 -17.77 16.37
CA ARG A 259 -4.51 -17.92 17.28
C ARG A 259 -5.05 -19.34 17.28
N GLY A 260 -4.93 -20.06 16.18
CA GLY A 260 -5.43 -21.43 16.05
C GLY A 260 -6.95 -21.52 16.12
N GLY A 261 -7.47 -22.76 16.10
CA GLY A 261 -8.90 -23.04 16.30
C GLY A 261 -9.81 -22.69 15.12
N VAL A 262 -9.32 -21.98 14.10
CA VAL A 262 -10.09 -21.60 12.90
C VAL A 262 -9.31 -21.97 11.66
N ASP A 263 -9.96 -22.67 10.73
CA ASP A 263 -9.42 -22.89 9.40
C ASP A 263 -9.44 -21.57 8.63
N PRO A 264 -8.29 -21.09 8.10
CA PRO A 264 -8.25 -19.86 7.32
C PRO A 264 -9.18 -19.84 6.11
N ASP A 265 -9.47 -21.00 5.50
CA ASP A 265 -10.39 -21.06 4.37
C ASP A 265 -11.83 -20.72 4.78
N ARG A 266 -12.25 -20.97 6.02
CA ARG A 266 -13.53 -20.49 6.53
C ARG A 266 -13.57 -18.95 6.63
N VAL A 267 -12.44 -18.32 6.93
CA VAL A 267 -12.33 -16.85 6.92
C VAL A 267 -12.43 -16.33 5.48
N VAL A 268 -11.80 -17.01 4.51
CA VAL A 268 -11.95 -16.69 3.07
C VAL A 268 -13.41 -16.77 2.63
N GLU A 269 -14.12 -17.83 2.96
CA GLU A 269 -15.54 -18.00 2.63
C GLU A 269 -16.39 -16.87 3.22
N ALA A 270 -16.16 -16.51 4.48
CA ALA A 270 -16.87 -15.44 5.16
C ALA A 270 -16.57 -14.05 4.54
N VAL A 271 -15.32 -13.77 4.20
CA VAL A 271 -14.90 -12.54 3.49
C VAL A 271 -15.55 -12.51 2.10
N THR A 272 -15.54 -13.62 1.35
CA THR A 272 -16.19 -13.75 0.04
C THR A 272 -17.68 -13.39 0.13
N GLY A 273 -18.38 -13.98 1.11
CA GLY A 273 -19.79 -13.70 1.36
C GLY A 273 -20.04 -12.24 1.73
N ALA A 274 -19.19 -11.64 2.55
CA ALA A 274 -19.29 -10.23 2.93
C ALA A 274 -19.06 -9.27 1.74
N LEU A 275 -18.04 -9.54 0.91
CA LEU A 275 -17.76 -8.76 -0.31
C LEU A 275 -18.92 -8.83 -1.30
N ARG A 276 -19.51 -10.02 -1.51
CA ARG A 276 -20.69 -10.20 -2.38
C ARG A 276 -21.92 -9.44 -1.87
N ARG A 277 -22.13 -9.41 -0.55
CA ARG A 277 -23.25 -8.65 0.05
C ARG A 277 -23.04 -7.14 -0.09
N GLU A 278 -21.82 -6.66 0.12
CA GLU A 278 -21.51 -5.22 0.07
C GLU A 278 -21.55 -4.67 -1.35
N PHE A 279 -20.94 -5.38 -2.31
CA PHE A 279 -20.72 -4.87 -3.68
C PHE A 279 -21.65 -5.47 -4.72
N GLY A 280 -22.49 -6.44 -4.36
CA GLY A 280 -23.42 -7.10 -5.27
C GLY A 280 -22.76 -7.89 -6.39
N ALA A 281 -23.55 -8.27 -7.40
CA ALA A 281 -23.08 -9.08 -8.53
C ALA A 281 -22.12 -8.31 -9.46
N ASP A 282 -22.24 -6.98 -9.54
CA ASP A 282 -21.36 -6.14 -10.36
C ASP A 282 -19.96 -5.96 -9.77
N GLY A 283 -19.80 -6.23 -8.47
CA GLY A 283 -18.53 -6.22 -7.77
C GLY A 283 -17.76 -4.89 -7.86
N ARG A 284 -18.48 -3.74 -7.93
CA ARG A 284 -17.85 -2.42 -8.00
C ARG A 284 -17.50 -1.95 -6.60
N MET A 285 -16.22 -1.81 -6.35
CA MET A 285 -15.65 -1.48 -5.05
C MET A 285 -14.94 -0.12 -5.10
N PRO A 286 -15.32 0.83 -4.24
CA PRO A 286 -14.57 2.07 -4.11
C PRO A 286 -13.22 1.84 -3.42
N LEU A 287 -12.22 2.57 -3.91
CA LEU A 287 -10.87 2.64 -3.34
C LEU A 287 -10.44 4.10 -3.28
N GLN A 288 -9.69 4.48 -2.27
CA GLN A 288 -9.11 5.81 -2.18
C GLN A 288 -7.72 5.77 -1.57
N ALA A 289 -6.78 6.41 -2.26
CA ALA A 289 -5.42 6.59 -1.79
C ALA A 289 -5.05 8.06 -1.74
N ILE A 290 -4.07 8.37 -0.91
CA ILE A 290 -3.42 9.68 -0.84
C ILE A 290 -2.04 9.52 -1.46
N ILE A 291 -1.80 10.24 -2.56
CA ILE A 291 -0.48 10.31 -3.20
C ILE A 291 0.21 11.58 -2.71
N VAL A 292 1.43 11.43 -2.25
CA VAL A 292 2.26 12.53 -1.73
C VAL A 292 3.47 12.69 -2.63
N THR A 293 3.75 13.94 -3.00
CA THR A 293 4.99 14.32 -3.67
C THR A 293 5.71 15.36 -2.83
N ALA A 294 6.99 15.16 -2.58
CA ALA A 294 7.83 16.09 -1.85
C ALA A 294 9.19 16.26 -2.56
N VAL A 295 9.80 17.43 -2.47
CA VAL A 295 11.03 17.76 -3.19
C VAL A 295 12.13 18.09 -2.18
N LYS A 296 13.34 17.56 -2.40
CA LYS A 296 14.56 17.99 -1.73
C LYS A 296 14.98 19.32 -2.35
N PRO A 297 15.19 20.40 -1.57
CA PRO A 297 15.73 21.66 -2.10
C PRO A 297 17.03 21.48 -2.89
N GLY A 298 17.25 22.36 -3.87
CA GLY A 298 18.49 22.41 -4.64
C GLY A 298 19.64 23.04 -3.86
#